data_1cfed8257e14f41471446b6288792f73
#
_entry.id   1cfed8257e14f41471446b6288792f73
#
_cell.length_a   1.000
_cell.length_b   1.000
_cell.length_c   1.000
_cell.angle_alpha   90.00
_cell.angle_beta   90.00
_cell.angle_gamma   90.00
#
_symmetry.space_group_name_H-M   'P 1'
#
loop_
_entity.id
_entity.type
_entity.pdbx_description
1 polymer ?
#
loop_
_entity_poly.entity_id
_entity_poly.type
_entity_poly.pdbx_seq_one_letter_code
_entity_poly.pdbx_strand_id
1 'polypeptide(L)'
;MKKGDIFEGKVIRTEFPNKGIIDIEGQKVIVKNALEGQVVRFSINKKKRDKIEGRLLEVIEPSPIEQPAACKHFGICGGCRYQNLSYEQQLDLKKRQVEELIEKSGLSFAIENIYGSPITEGYRNKMEFTFGDEEKDGPLALGMHKKNSFYDIVTLEDCRIVDPDFNVLLQASLKYFKEKGATYFHKIRHEGFLRHLVMRRSVKTGDILINLVTTTQSRLDESEFVNMILSQKIDGKVVGILHTLNDNLADVVQSDETKTLYGQDYFYEYLYNMRFKISPFSFFQTNTLGAEVLYDQVREYVGETKDKLVYDLYTGTGTIAQMLAPVASKVVGVEIVEEAVEAAKKNAVDNHLDNCEFIAGDVLKVVDNLTQKPDILVLDPPRDGIHPKALRKIINFNVDEMVYVSCKPTSLMRDLLVFKEAGYEVKRCCLVDMFPGTVHVETVVLLQRKNM
;
A
#
# COMPACT_ATOMS: atom_id res chain seq x y z
N MET A 1 11.21 -35.72 3.77
CA MET A 1 11.27 -34.44 4.52
C MET A 1 10.28 -34.44 5.64
N LYS A 2 10.69 -34.11 6.88
CA LYS A 2 9.86 -33.96 8.08
C LYS A 2 9.95 -32.52 8.58
N LYS A 3 8.98 -32.06 9.39
CA LYS A 3 9.05 -30.76 10.05
C LYS A 3 10.29 -30.69 10.94
N GLY A 4 11.08 -29.62 10.79
CA GLY A 4 12.36 -29.42 11.50
C GLY A 4 13.59 -29.84 10.71
N ASP A 5 13.45 -30.68 9.67
CA ASP A 5 14.60 -31.05 8.82
C ASP A 5 15.18 -29.79 8.16
N ILE A 6 16.53 -29.75 8.06
CA ILE A 6 17.27 -28.64 7.45
C ILE A 6 17.81 -29.10 6.10
N PHE A 7 17.65 -28.28 5.08
CA PHE A 7 18.14 -28.51 3.73
C PHE A 7 18.86 -27.28 3.19
N GLU A 8 19.68 -27.50 2.19
CA GLU A 8 20.28 -26.49 1.34
C GLU A 8 19.80 -26.73 -0.09
N GLY A 9 19.56 -25.63 -0.83
CA GLY A 9 19.13 -25.73 -2.21
C GLY A 9 19.12 -24.41 -2.94
N LYS A 10 19.24 -24.50 -4.27
CA LYS A 10 19.20 -23.35 -5.15
C LYS A 10 17.75 -22.97 -5.44
N VAL A 11 17.44 -21.68 -5.33
CA VAL A 11 16.15 -21.11 -5.73
C VAL A 11 16.10 -21.04 -7.25
N ILE A 12 15.18 -21.80 -7.84
CA ILE A 12 15.03 -21.91 -9.30
C ILE A 12 14.15 -20.79 -9.90
N ARG A 13 13.25 -20.20 -9.09
CA ARG A 13 12.43 -19.04 -9.44
C ARG A 13 11.80 -18.41 -8.21
N THR A 14 11.35 -17.17 -8.32
CA THR A 14 10.63 -16.43 -7.27
C THR A 14 9.20 -16.13 -7.68
N GLU A 15 8.24 -16.87 -7.11
CA GLU A 15 6.80 -16.66 -7.32
C GLU A 15 6.25 -15.48 -6.47
N PHE A 16 5.16 -14.87 -6.91
CA PHE A 16 4.48 -13.79 -6.18
C PHE A 16 3.95 -14.25 -4.81
N PRO A 17 4.02 -13.46 -3.75
CA PRO A 17 4.78 -12.23 -3.54
C PRO A 17 6.15 -12.48 -2.86
N ASN A 18 7.16 -12.92 -3.51
CA ASN A 18 8.48 -13.26 -2.95
C ASN A 18 8.56 -14.66 -2.28
N LYS A 19 8.17 -15.69 -3.02
CA LYS A 19 8.25 -17.10 -2.63
C LYS A 19 9.28 -17.80 -3.51
N GLY A 20 10.46 -18.07 -2.97
CA GLY A 20 11.47 -18.88 -3.66
C GLY A 20 11.00 -20.33 -3.79
N ILE A 21 11.15 -20.87 -4.97
CA ILE A 21 10.85 -22.27 -5.30
C ILE A 21 12.16 -23.03 -5.39
N ILE A 22 12.25 -24.12 -4.65
CA ILE A 22 13.42 -25.00 -4.60
C ILE A 22 12.94 -26.42 -4.91
N ASP A 23 13.70 -27.15 -5.71
CA ASP A 23 13.50 -28.57 -5.90
C ASP A 23 14.49 -29.35 -5.02
N ILE A 24 13.97 -30.24 -4.20
CA ILE A 24 14.78 -31.17 -3.41
C ILE A 24 14.30 -32.58 -3.76
N GLU A 25 15.11 -33.33 -4.51
CA GLU A 25 14.83 -34.70 -4.92
C GLU A 25 13.44 -34.86 -5.59
N GLY A 26 13.09 -33.95 -6.49
CA GLY A 26 11.81 -33.95 -7.19
C GLY A 26 10.63 -33.41 -6.35
N GLN A 27 10.87 -32.90 -5.14
CA GLN A 27 9.82 -32.30 -4.32
C GLN A 27 9.96 -30.77 -4.29
N LYS A 28 8.90 -30.09 -4.72
CA LYS A 28 8.81 -28.61 -4.68
C LYS A 28 8.70 -28.12 -3.25
N VAL A 29 9.66 -27.30 -2.81
CA VAL A 29 9.65 -26.60 -1.52
C VAL A 29 9.50 -25.09 -1.75
N ILE A 30 8.62 -24.46 -1.00
CA ILE A 30 8.37 -23.01 -1.04
C ILE A 30 9.08 -22.36 0.15
N VAL A 31 10.07 -21.52 -0.12
CA VAL A 31 10.79 -20.75 0.91
C VAL A 31 10.50 -19.27 0.74
N LYS A 32 9.77 -18.69 1.70
CA LYS A 32 9.46 -17.25 1.66
C LYS A 32 10.72 -16.40 1.82
N ASN A 33 10.77 -15.28 1.12
CA ASN A 33 11.87 -14.32 1.16
C ASN A 33 13.20 -14.86 0.60
N ALA A 34 13.15 -15.84 -0.25
CA ALA A 34 14.27 -16.33 -1.02
C ALA A 34 14.12 -15.90 -2.49
N LEU A 35 15.21 -15.40 -3.08
CA LEU A 35 15.25 -14.85 -4.42
C LEU A 35 15.84 -15.87 -5.41
N GLU A 36 15.33 -15.89 -6.62
CA GLU A 36 15.85 -16.69 -7.74
C GLU A 36 17.37 -16.54 -7.87
N GLY A 37 18.05 -17.70 -8.04
CA GLY A 37 19.50 -17.78 -8.15
C GLY A 37 20.25 -17.91 -6.83
N GLN A 38 19.62 -17.58 -5.68
CA GLN A 38 20.25 -17.79 -4.36
C GLN A 38 20.43 -19.27 -4.05
N VAL A 39 21.52 -19.64 -3.34
CA VAL A 39 21.62 -20.89 -2.61
C VAL A 39 21.28 -20.59 -1.15
N VAL A 40 20.29 -21.28 -0.62
CA VAL A 40 19.75 -20.98 0.71
C VAL A 40 19.71 -22.22 1.60
N ARG A 41 19.96 -22.00 2.91
CA ARG A 41 19.68 -22.98 3.97
C ARG A 41 18.32 -22.67 4.57
N PHE A 42 17.48 -23.68 4.70
CA PHE A 42 16.13 -23.54 5.22
C PHE A 42 15.69 -24.74 6.03
N SER A 43 14.75 -24.56 6.96
CA SER A 43 14.14 -25.66 7.72
C SER A 43 12.69 -25.87 7.27
N ILE A 44 12.26 -27.13 7.19
CA ILE A 44 10.86 -27.45 6.88
C ILE A 44 9.99 -27.05 8.07
N ASN A 45 9.07 -26.11 7.84
CA ASN A 45 8.14 -25.65 8.88
C ASN A 45 6.72 -26.19 8.73
N LYS A 46 6.31 -26.54 7.49
CA LYS A 46 4.99 -27.08 7.20
C LYS A 46 5.04 -28.08 6.05
N LYS A 47 4.37 -29.21 6.23
CA LYS A 47 4.15 -30.20 5.17
C LYS A 47 2.66 -30.57 5.12
N LYS A 48 2.02 -30.32 3.97
CA LYS A 48 0.70 -30.84 3.60
C LYS A 48 0.86 -31.71 2.35
N ARG A 49 -0.17 -32.49 1.96
CA ARG A 49 -0.08 -33.45 0.84
C ARG A 49 0.62 -32.87 -0.40
N ASP A 50 0.25 -31.65 -0.83
CA ASP A 50 0.72 -31.06 -2.09
C ASP A 50 1.58 -29.79 -1.88
N LYS A 51 1.97 -29.48 -0.64
CA LYS A 51 2.68 -28.24 -0.33
C LYS A 51 3.67 -28.43 0.81
N ILE A 52 4.94 -28.17 0.50
CA ILE A 52 6.02 -28.14 1.50
C ILE A 52 6.49 -26.69 1.62
N GLU A 53 6.48 -26.15 2.83
CA GLU A 53 6.96 -24.81 3.12
C GLU A 53 8.20 -24.87 4.01
N GLY A 54 9.25 -24.16 3.60
CA GLY A 54 10.48 -23.96 4.35
C GLY A 54 10.55 -22.56 4.94
N ARG A 55 11.19 -22.45 6.11
CA ARG A 55 11.60 -21.20 6.72
C ARG A 55 13.06 -20.93 6.34
N LEU A 56 13.32 -19.83 5.67
CA LEU A 56 14.66 -19.34 5.35
C LEU A 56 15.44 -19.14 6.65
N LEU A 57 16.61 -19.76 6.74
CA LEU A 57 17.56 -19.61 7.85
C LEU A 57 18.69 -18.67 7.42
N GLU A 58 19.28 -18.92 6.23
CA GLU A 58 20.46 -18.23 5.76
C GLU A 58 20.49 -18.23 4.22
N VAL A 59 21.04 -17.17 3.63
CA VAL A 59 21.46 -17.13 2.23
C VAL A 59 22.95 -17.49 2.22
N ILE A 60 23.28 -18.68 1.68
CA ILE A 60 24.66 -19.19 1.61
C ILE A 60 25.41 -18.50 0.47
N GLU A 61 24.75 -18.44 -0.70
CA GLU A 61 25.26 -17.75 -1.87
C GLU A 61 24.21 -16.76 -2.37
N PRO A 62 24.56 -15.48 -2.55
CA PRO A 62 23.63 -14.51 -3.14
C PRO A 62 23.35 -14.85 -4.60
N SER A 63 22.23 -14.34 -5.12
CA SER A 63 21.95 -14.43 -6.55
C SER A 63 22.93 -13.56 -7.36
N PRO A 64 23.35 -14.02 -8.54
CA PRO A 64 24.24 -13.21 -9.41
C PRO A 64 23.68 -11.82 -9.79
N ILE A 65 22.37 -11.62 -9.68
CA ILE A 65 21.73 -10.35 -9.96
C ILE A 65 21.63 -9.43 -8.73
N GLU A 66 22.00 -9.91 -7.54
CA GLU A 66 21.97 -9.10 -6.34
C GLU A 66 23.10 -8.08 -6.30
N GLN A 67 22.78 -6.91 -5.76
CA GLN A 67 23.73 -5.84 -5.45
C GLN A 67 23.57 -5.39 -4.00
N PRO A 68 24.55 -4.70 -3.39
CA PRO A 68 24.39 -4.16 -2.07
C PRO A 68 23.16 -3.24 -1.97
N ALA A 69 22.30 -3.47 -0.98
CA ALA A 69 21.15 -2.62 -0.74
C ALA A 69 21.59 -1.26 -0.17
N ALA A 70 21.00 -0.17 -0.67
CA ALA A 70 21.26 1.17 -0.17
C ALA A 70 20.80 1.37 1.29
N CYS A 71 19.72 0.69 1.70
CA CYS A 71 19.18 0.76 3.05
C CYS A 71 19.94 -0.18 4.00
N LYS A 72 20.56 0.37 5.05
CA LYS A 72 21.28 -0.41 6.08
C LYS A 72 20.39 -1.35 6.91
N HIS A 73 19.07 -1.13 6.90
CA HIS A 73 18.09 -1.98 7.58
C HIS A 73 17.51 -3.07 6.67
N PHE A 74 17.95 -3.14 5.40
CA PHE A 74 17.49 -4.16 4.47
C PHE A 74 17.82 -5.58 5.02
N GLY A 75 16.86 -6.48 4.85
CA GLY A 75 16.98 -7.86 5.38
C GLY A 75 16.53 -8.02 6.84
N ILE A 76 16.60 -6.99 7.67
CA ILE A 76 16.16 -6.97 9.07
C ILE A 76 14.77 -6.37 9.18
N CYS A 77 14.57 -5.17 8.62
CA CYS A 77 13.28 -4.48 8.56
C CYS A 77 12.24 -5.25 7.74
N GLY A 78 10.99 -5.23 8.20
CA GLY A 78 9.85 -5.87 7.55
C GLY A 78 9.35 -5.18 6.26
N GLY A 79 9.82 -3.99 5.91
CA GLY A 79 9.31 -3.17 4.81
C GLY A 79 9.69 -3.67 3.42
N CYS A 80 10.93 -3.45 3.00
CA CYS A 80 11.40 -3.74 1.65
C CYS A 80 11.86 -5.19 1.46
N ARG A 81 11.83 -5.66 0.19
CA ARG A 81 12.24 -7.02 -0.18
C ARG A 81 13.20 -7.09 -1.35
N TYR A 82 13.27 -6.04 -2.17
CA TYR A 82 13.98 -6.03 -3.45
C TYR A 82 14.98 -4.88 -3.59
N GLN A 83 15.37 -4.20 -2.49
CA GLN A 83 16.38 -3.12 -2.57
C GLN A 83 17.79 -3.62 -2.93
N ASN A 84 18.02 -4.93 -2.88
CA ASN A 84 19.22 -5.59 -3.35
C ASN A 84 19.18 -5.97 -4.84
N LEU A 85 18.21 -5.45 -5.60
CA LEU A 85 18.11 -5.56 -7.05
C LEU A 85 18.16 -4.16 -7.68
N SER A 86 18.71 -4.05 -8.88
CA SER A 86 18.55 -2.81 -9.67
C SER A 86 17.06 -2.57 -9.93
N TYR A 87 16.68 -1.32 -10.16
CA TYR A 87 15.26 -1.01 -10.36
C TYR A 87 14.67 -1.71 -11.58
N GLU A 88 15.44 -1.81 -12.65
CA GLU A 88 15.06 -2.57 -13.85
C GLU A 88 14.78 -4.05 -13.53
N GLN A 89 15.67 -4.68 -12.74
CA GLN A 89 15.47 -6.06 -12.30
C GLN A 89 14.25 -6.24 -11.41
N GLN A 90 13.92 -5.24 -10.57
CA GLN A 90 12.69 -5.25 -9.77
C GLN A 90 11.44 -5.24 -10.66
N LEU A 91 11.42 -4.40 -11.69
CA LEU A 91 10.31 -4.32 -12.65
C LEU A 91 10.15 -5.64 -13.42
N ASP A 92 11.25 -6.18 -13.95
CA ASP A 92 11.25 -7.45 -14.66
C ASP A 92 10.74 -8.61 -13.77
N LEU A 93 11.25 -8.70 -12.53
CA LEU A 93 10.80 -9.71 -11.57
C LEU A 93 9.30 -9.60 -11.29
N LYS A 94 8.78 -8.39 -11.04
CA LYS A 94 7.36 -8.16 -10.77
C LYS A 94 6.50 -8.53 -11.98
N LYS A 95 6.94 -8.17 -13.19
CA LYS A 95 6.25 -8.53 -14.44
C LYS A 95 6.17 -10.04 -14.61
N ARG A 96 7.30 -10.75 -14.53
CA ARG A 96 7.35 -12.22 -14.62
C ARG A 96 6.47 -12.91 -13.56
N GLN A 97 6.44 -12.39 -12.34
CA GLN A 97 5.58 -12.92 -11.28
C GLN A 97 4.09 -12.81 -11.60
N VAL A 98 3.66 -11.72 -12.21
CA VAL A 98 2.25 -11.55 -12.61
C VAL A 98 1.92 -12.39 -13.85
N GLU A 99 2.81 -12.48 -14.84
CA GLU A 99 2.67 -13.37 -15.99
C GLU A 99 2.48 -14.83 -15.55
N GLU A 100 3.28 -15.28 -14.58
CA GLU A 100 3.14 -16.63 -14.00
C GLU A 100 1.79 -16.84 -13.28
N LEU A 101 1.26 -15.78 -12.60
CA LEU A 101 -0.06 -15.85 -11.99
C LEU A 101 -1.17 -15.97 -13.04
N ILE A 102 -1.08 -15.24 -14.16
CA ILE A 102 -2.02 -15.32 -15.28
C ILE A 102 -2.04 -16.75 -15.81
N GLU A 103 -0.88 -17.30 -16.12
CA GLU A 103 -0.74 -18.67 -16.64
C GLU A 103 -1.33 -19.70 -15.66
N LYS A 104 -0.95 -19.66 -14.38
CA LYS A 104 -1.44 -20.57 -13.33
C LYS A 104 -2.94 -20.49 -13.10
N SER A 105 -3.55 -19.35 -13.36
CA SER A 105 -5.00 -19.16 -13.23
C SER A 105 -5.81 -19.74 -14.41
N GLY A 106 -5.17 -20.14 -15.50
CA GLY A 106 -5.83 -20.57 -16.73
C GLY A 106 -6.46 -19.40 -17.53
N LEU A 107 -6.04 -18.18 -17.23
CA LEU A 107 -6.32 -17.00 -18.03
C LEU A 107 -5.26 -16.88 -19.14
N SER A 108 -5.61 -16.18 -20.22
CA SER A 108 -4.70 -15.95 -21.34
C SER A 108 -4.86 -14.53 -21.86
N PHE A 109 -3.96 -13.66 -21.44
CA PHE A 109 -3.80 -12.29 -21.92
C PHE A 109 -2.36 -11.83 -21.67
N ALA A 110 -1.90 -10.87 -22.45
CA ALA A 110 -0.55 -10.33 -22.32
C ALA A 110 -0.51 -9.09 -21.43
N ILE A 111 0.61 -8.89 -20.74
CA ILE A 111 0.95 -7.64 -20.10
C ILE A 111 1.66 -6.75 -21.12
N GLU A 112 1.03 -5.63 -21.50
CA GLU A 112 1.58 -4.69 -22.48
C GLU A 112 2.88 -4.07 -21.98
N ASN A 113 2.87 -3.57 -20.75
CA ASN A 113 4.02 -2.91 -20.15
C ASN A 113 4.00 -2.98 -18.63
N ILE A 114 5.14 -2.69 -18.01
CA ILE A 114 5.25 -2.32 -16.60
C ILE A 114 5.83 -0.91 -16.50
N TYR A 115 5.07 0.00 -15.91
CA TYR A 115 5.46 1.38 -15.70
C TYR A 115 6.12 1.53 -14.34
N GLY A 116 7.32 2.10 -14.32
CA GLY A 116 8.06 2.36 -13.09
C GLY A 116 7.58 3.62 -12.38
N SER A 117 7.89 3.70 -11.09
CA SER A 117 7.77 4.96 -10.32
C SER A 117 8.77 5.99 -10.83
N PRO A 118 8.40 7.28 -10.96
CA PRO A 118 9.31 8.34 -11.38
C PRO A 118 10.53 8.51 -10.47
N ILE A 119 10.39 8.17 -9.20
CA ILE A 119 11.47 8.14 -8.21
C ILE A 119 11.42 6.82 -7.44
N THR A 120 12.59 6.30 -7.08
CA THR A 120 12.74 5.00 -6.41
C THR A 120 13.09 5.12 -4.93
N GLU A 121 13.52 6.29 -4.49
CA GLU A 121 13.81 6.66 -3.11
C GLU A 121 13.01 7.89 -2.72
N GLY A 122 12.72 8.06 -1.42
CA GLY A 122 11.97 9.21 -0.92
C GLY A 122 10.54 9.33 -1.45
N TYR A 123 10.03 8.32 -2.12
CA TYR A 123 8.73 8.38 -2.79
C TYR A 123 7.53 8.31 -1.84
N ARG A 124 7.74 7.71 -0.66
CA ARG A 124 6.64 7.41 0.26
C ARG A 124 6.27 8.62 1.10
N ASN A 125 5.11 9.17 0.85
CA ASN A 125 4.59 10.41 1.46
C ASN A 125 3.85 10.21 2.79
N LYS A 126 3.61 8.97 3.24
CA LYS A 126 3.01 8.62 4.53
C LYS A 126 3.75 7.44 5.14
N MET A 127 4.14 7.57 6.41
CA MET A 127 4.67 6.45 7.19
C MET A 127 4.08 6.46 8.60
N GLU A 128 3.78 5.26 9.07
CA GLU A 128 3.36 4.97 10.44
C GLU A 128 4.50 4.22 11.11
N PHE A 129 5.30 4.93 11.89
CA PHE A 129 6.37 4.32 12.69
C PHE A 129 5.82 3.86 14.03
N THR A 130 6.24 2.70 14.48
CA THR A 130 5.77 2.08 15.72
C THR A 130 6.82 2.23 16.81
N PHE A 131 6.40 2.61 18.01
CA PHE A 131 7.21 2.50 19.22
C PHE A 131 7.19 1.07 19.75
N GLY A 132 8.33 0.61 20.26
CA GLY A 132 8.48 -0.74 20.79
C GLY A 132 9.88 -0.98 21.34
N ASP A 133 10.34 -2.23 21.25
CA ASP A 133 11.70 -2.64 21.53
C ASP A 133 12.25 -3.53 20.40
N GLU A 134 13.55 -3.63 20.23
CA GLU A 134 14.19 -4.50 19.24
C GLU A 134 14.29 -5.94 19.72
N GLU A 135 14.31 -6.15 21.00
CA GLU A 135 14.28 -7.40 21.71
C GLU A 135 13.50 -7.23 23.02
N LYS A 136 12.92 -8.30 23.50
CA LYS A 136 12.06 -8.28 24.70
C LYS A 136 12.71 -7.58 25.89
N ASP A 137 12.01 -6.60 26.42
CA ASP A 137 12.42 -5.73 27.56
C ASP A 137 13.71 -4.92 27.27
N GLY A 138 14.02 -4.70 25.97
CA GLY A 138 15.11 -3.87 25.48
C GLY A 138 14.83 -2.36 25.56
N PRO A 139 15.78 -1.53 25.10
CA PRO A 139 15.61 -0.09 25.08
C PRO A 139 14.51 0.33 24.10
N LEU A 140 13.87 1.49 24.39
CA LEU A 140 12.87 2.07 23.52
C LEU A 140 13.38 2.19 22.07
N ALA A 141 12.64 1.64 21.14
CA ALA A 141 12.86 1.68 19.70
C ALA A 141 11.73 2.45 19.02
N LEU A 142 12.01 3.04 17.86
CA LEU A 142 11.01 3.66 17.00
C LEU A 142 11.34 3.35 15.54
N GLY A 143 10.40 2.72 14.85
CA GLY A 143 10.62 2.35 13.45
C GLY A 143 9.59 1.37 12.92
N MET A 144 10.05 0.28 12.31
CA MET A 144 9.20 -0.70 11.64
C MET A 144 9.36 -2.09 12.26
N HIS A 145 8.32 -2.90 12.14
CA HIS A 145 8.40 -4.29 12.56
C HIS A 145 9.57 -5.01 11.89
N LYS A 146 10.28 -5.81 12.69
CA LYS A 146 11.33 -6.71 12.22
C LYS A 146 10.75 -7.78 11.31
N LYS A 147 11.49 -8.16 10.29
CA LYS A 147 11.09 -9.21 9.34
C LYS A 147 10.74 -10.50 10.09
N ASN A 148 9.56 -11.04 9.84
CA ASN A 148 9.01 -12.25 10.47
C ASN A 148 8.76 -12.14 11.99
N SER A 149 8.84 -10.97 12.60
CA SER A 149 8.42 -10.71 13.97
C SER A 149 7.15 -9.86 13.99
N PHE A 150 6.30 -10.13 14.99
CA PHE A 150 5.09 -9.35 15.24
C PHE A 150 5.26 -8.32 16.36
N TYR A 151 6.30 -8.49 17.17
CA TYR A 151 6.54 -7.68 18.35
C TYR A 151 7.76 -6.79 18.21
N ASP A 152 8.87 -7.31 17.67
CA ASP A 152 10.14 -6.61 17.63
C ASP A 152 10.10 -5.45 16.64
N ILE A 153 10.55 -4.28 17.07
CA ILE A 153 10.66 -3.06 16.27
C ILE A 153 12.11 -2.77 15.95
N VAL A 154 12.44 -2.66 14.68
CA VAL A 154 13.76 -2.20 14.23
C VAL A 154 13.82 -0.69 14.35
N THR A 155 14.76 -0.16 15.11
CA THR A 155 15.06 1.27 15.14
C THR A 155 15.55 1.70 13.76
N LEU A 156 14.80 2.60 13.13
CA LEU A 156 15.19 3.11 11.82
C LEU A 156 16.01 4.40 11.97
N GLU A 157 17.10 4.49 11.23
CA GLU A 157 17.96 5.69 11.20
C GLU A 157 18.01 6.32 9.82
N ASP A 158 17.88 5.53 8.77
CA ASP A 158 17.95 5.97 7.37
C ASP A 158 17.04 5.10 6.50
N CYS A 159 15.75 5.39 6.52
CA CYS A 159 14.79 4.71 5.66
C CYS A 159 14.81 5.34 4.27
N ARG A 160 15.21 4.57 3.26
CA ARG A 160 15.41 5.08 1.89
C ARG A 160 14.12 5.35 1.11
N ILE A 161 13.01 4.76 1.50
CA ILE A 161 11.74 4.94 0.78
C ILE A 161 10.95 6.18 1.22
N VAL A 162 11.30 6.78 2.37
CA VAL A 162 10.69 8.03 2.86
C VAL A 162 11.61 9.21 2.59
N ASP A 163 11.03 10.40 2.60
CA ASP A 163 11.81 11.64 2.52
C ASP A 163 12.82 11.74 3.67
N PRO A 164 14.03 12.30 3.45
CA PRO A 164 15.05 12.48 4.49
C PRO A 164 14.56 13.19 5.74
N ASP A 165 13.64 14.15 5.61
CA ASP A 165 13.06 14.88 6.75
C ASP A 165 12.39 13.93 7.75
N PHE A 166 11.78 12.84 7.27
CA PHE A 166 11.17 11.83 8.15
C PHE A 166 12.23 11.16 9.03
N ASN A 167 13.40 10.88 8.49
CA ASN A 167 14.49 10.27 9.26
C ASN A 167 14.98 11.21 10.37
N VAL A 168 15.11 12.51 10.07
CA VAL A 168 15.50 13.55 11.07
C VAL A 168 14.46 13.62 12.19
N LEU A 169 13.19 13.74 11.84
CA LEU A 169 12.08 13.87 12.81
C LEU A 169 11.90 12.59 13.63
N LEU A 170 12.10 11.42 13.02
CA LEU A 170 12.06 10.12 13.69
C LEU A 170 13.14 10.01 14.78
N GLN A 171 14.39 10.34 14.42
CA GLN A 171 15.52 10.29 15.34
C GLN A 171 15.38 11.29 16.49
N ALA A 172 14.93 12.52 16.19
CA ALA A 172 14.67 13.53 17.21
C ALA A 172 13.59 13.08 18.19
N SER A 173 12.50 12.49 17.68
CA SER A 173 11.40 11.97 18.51
C SER A 173 11.87 10.81 19.38
N LEU A 174 12.61 9.84 18.82
CA LEU A 174 13.14 8.72 19.59
C LEU A 174 14.07 9.20 20.71
N LYS A 175 14.99 10.11 20.40
CA LYS A 175 15.91 10.69 21.39
C LYS A 175 15.16 11.38 22.53
N TYR A 176 14.19 12.24 22.17
CA TYR A 176 13.37 12.95 23.15
C TYR A 176 12.66 12.00 24.13
N PHE A 177 12.01 10.97 23.62
CA PHE A 177 11.28 10.04 24.48
C PHE A 177 12.21 9.12 25.29
N LYS A 178 13.38 8.77 24.79
CA LYS A 178 14.41 8.06 25.56
C LYS A 178 14.90 8.92 26.74
N GLU A 179 15.19 10.20 26.54
CA GLU A 179 15.62 11.12 27.58
C GLU A 179 14.55 11.34 28.67
N LYS A 180 13.26 11.25 28.29
CA LYS A 180 12.12 11.30 29.22
C LYS A 180 11.83 9.97 29.93
N GLY A 181 12.51 8.89 29.59
CA GLY A 181 12.21 7.55 30.11
C GLY A 181 10.79 7.06 29.77
N ALA A 182 10.23 7.53 28.65
CA ALA A 182 8.87 7.17 28.24
C ALA A 182 8.74 5.70 27.88
N THR A 183 7.62 5.08 28.27
CA THR A 183 7.30 3.68 27.95
C THR A 183 6.53 3.58 26.65
N TYR A 184 6.65 2.46 25.95
CA TYR A 184 5.79 2.14 24.80
C TYR A 184 4.64 1.23 25.22
N PHE A 185 3.52 1.26 24.46
CA PHE A 185 2.36 0.40 24.68
C PHE A 185 2.68 -1.06 24.35
N HIS A 186 2.70 -1.91 25.35
CA HIS A 186 3.00 -3.32 25.19
C HIS A 186 1.72 -4.12 24.83
N LYS A 187 1.67 -4.68 23.62
CA LYS A 187 0.48 -5.33 23.03
C LYS A 187 -0.11 -6.50 23.82
N ILE A 188 0.66 -7.15 24.71
CA ILE A 188 0.21 -8.28 25.52
C ILE A 188 -0.19 -7.82 26.93
N ARG A 189 0.57 -6.89 27.54
CA ARG A 189 0.30 -6.36 28.87
C ARG A 189 -0.77 -5.27 28.86
N HIS A 190 -0.99 -4.65 27.71
CA HIS A 190 -1.88 -3.50 27.53
C HIS A 190 -1.51 -2.29 28.40
N GLU A 191 -0.23 -2.14 28.65
CA GLU A 191 0.36 -1.09 29.46
C GLU A 191 1.41 -0.30 28.68
N GLY A 192 1.55 0.99 28.97
CA GLY A 192 2.53 1.88 28.36
C GLY A 192 1.91 3.03 27.61
N PHE A 193 2.73 3.98 27.20
CA PHE A 193 2.29 5.29 26.72
C PHE A 193 2.35 5.43 25.19
N LEU A 194 3.55 5.30 24.61
CA LEU A 194 3.80 5.59 23.19
C LEU A 194 3.29 4.45 22.28
N ARG A 195 2.60 4.79 21.19
CA ARG A 195 2.12 3.81 20.21
C ARG A 195 2.74 4.03 18.85
N HIS A 196 2.43 5.14 18.20
CA HIS A 196 2.87 5.40 16.84
C HIS A 196 3.29 6.87 16.65
N LEU A 197 4.20 7.07 15.70
CA LEU A 197 4.49 8.36 15.11
C LEU A 197 4.11 8.31 13.64
N VAL A 198 3.02 8.99 13.29
CA VAL A 198 2.52 9.07 11.92
C VAL A 198 3.03 10.36 11.29
N MET A 199 3.72 10.23 10.19
CA MET A 199 4.19 11.39 9.43
C MET A 199 3.66 11.34 8.00
N ARG A 200 3.23 12.49 7.50
CA ARG A 200 2.78 12.71 6.14
C ARG A 200 3.48 13.93 5.55
N ARG A 201 3.76 13.89 4.27
CA ARG A 201 4.38 15.00 3.55
C ARG A 201 3.72 15.20 2.21
N SER A 202 3.44 16.44 1.85
CA SER A 202 3.14 16.79 0.47
C SER A 202 4.40 16.72 -0.39
N VAL A 203 4.34 15.96 -1.46
CA VAL A 203 5.46 15.85 -2.42
C VAL A 203 5.63 17.17 -3.20
N LYS A 204 4.52 17.87 -3.46
CA LYS A 204 4.52 19.09 -4.29
C LYS A 204 4.82 20.37 -3.49
N THR A 205 4.44 20.44 -2.21
CA THR A 205 4.62 21.67 -1.39
C THR A 205 5.70 21.54 -0.32
N GLY A 206 6.08 20.30 0.04
CA GLY A 206 7.00 20.03 1.14
C GLY A 206 6.36 20.18 2.54
N ASP A 207 5.04 20.39 2.62
CA ASP A 207 4.32 20.49 3.90
C ASP A 207 4.32 19.17 4.65
N ILE A 208 4.64 19.18 5.94
CA ILE A 208 4.73 18.00 6.80
C ILE A 208 3.68 18.09 7.90
N LEU A 209 2.92 17.00 8.06
CA LEU A 209 1.98 16.79 9.15
C LEU A 209 2.47 15.64 10.01
N ILE A 210 2.56 15.88 11.32
CA ILE A 210 3.04 14.93 12.31
C ILE A 210 1.92 14.62 13.28
N ASN A 211 1.66 13.34 13.53
CA ASN A 211 0.68 12.89 14.51
C ASN A 211 1.32 11.87 15.46
N LEU A 212 1.49 12.25 16.71
CA LEU A 212 1.91 11.37 17.78
C LEU A 212 0.68 10.64 18.33
N VAL A 213 0.72 9.32 18.35
CA VAL A 213 -0.36 8.48 18.90
C VAL A 213 0.11 7.86 20.20
N THR A 214 -0.65 8.07 21.26
CA THR A 214 -0.37 7.53 22.60
C THR A 214 -1.61 6.93 23.25
N THR A 215 -1.42 6.27 24.38
CA THR A 215 -2.52 5.93 25.27
C THR A 215 -2.77 7.08 26.25
N THR A 216 -3.85 6.98 27.05
CA THR A 216 -4.14 7.90 28.17
C THR A 216 -3.37 7.57 29.45
N GLN A 217 -2.54 6.50 29.46
CA GLN A 217 -1.85 5.99 30.66
C GLN A 217 -0.71 6.89 31.17
N SER A 218 -0.29 7.89 30.39
CA SER A 218 0.68 8.90 30.80
C SER A 218 0.36 10.24 30.13
N ARG A 219 1.16 11.26 30.44
CA ARG A 219 0.95 12.61 29.91
C ARG A 219 2.12 13.04 29.04
N LEU A 220 1.79 13.72 27.96
CA LEU A 220 2.74 14.40 27.08
C LEU A 220 2.99 15.81 27.60
N ASP A 221 4.26 16.23 27.66
CA ASP A 221 4.57 17.67 27.68
C ASP A 221 4.43 18.20 26.26
N GLU A 222 3.24 18.69 25.95
CA GLU A 222 2.85 19.11 24.58
C GLU A 222 3.75 20.23 24.08
N SER A 223 4.03 21.23 24.93
CA SER A 223 4.83 22.40 24.57
C SER A 223 6.28 22.02 24.27
N GLU A 224 6.85 21.16 25.08
CA GLU A 224 8.22 20.70 24.91
C GLU A 224 8.37 19.83 23.69
N PHE A 225 7.42 18.91 23.43
CA PHE A 225 7.39 18.09 22.22
C PHE A 225 7.28 18.94 20.96
N VAL A 226 6.36 19.91 20.93
CA VAL A 226 6.21 20.85 19.81
C VAL A 226 7.51 21.60 19.55
N ASN A 227 8.12 22.19 20.61
CA ASN A 227 9.37 22.94 20.48
C ASN A 227 10.51 22.03 19.96
N MET A 228 10.60 20.80 20.45
CA MET A 228 11.59 19.82 19.98
C MET A 228 11.45 19.56 18.50
N ILE A 229 10.21 19.27 18.01
CA ILE A 229 9.95 19.05 16.58
C ILE A 229 10.30 20.27 15.74
N LEU A 230 9.84 21.47 16.14
CA LEU A 230 10.05 22.72 15.38
C LEU A 230 11.51 23.18 15.37
N SER A 231 12.33 22.71 16.29
CA SER A 231 13.77 23.01 16.35
C SER A 231 14.60 22.20 15.35
N GLN A 232 14.03 21.18 14.71
CA GLN A 232 14.76 20.33 13.78
C GLN A 232 15.07 21.06 12.47
N LYS A 233 16.26 20.82 11.93
CA LYS A 233 16.66 21.33 10.61
C LYS A 233 16.21 20.34 9.54
N ILE A 234 15.19 20.70 8.82
CA ILE A 234 14.57 19.93 7.75
C ILE A 234 14.36 20.84 6.53
N ASP A 235 14.24 20.23 5.35
CA ASP A 235 14.00 20.98 4.11
C ASP A 235 12.50 21.33 3.93
N GLY A 236 11.61 20.47 4.39
CA GLY A 236 10.17 20.70 4.37
C GLY A 236 9.70 21.64 5.48
N LYS A 237 8.41 21.90 5.49
CA LYS A 237 7.76 22.77 6.48
C LYS A 237 6.78 21.98 7.34
N VAL A 238 6.98 21.94 8.65
CA VAL A 238 5.98 21.42 9.59
C VAL A 238 4.78 22.37 9.62
N VAL A 239 3.65 21.96 9.09
CA VAL A 239 2.41 22.75 9.03
C VAL A 239 1.43 22.35 10.13
N GLY A 240 1.60 21.16 10.73
CA GLY A 240 0.78 20.72 11.83
C GLY A 240 1.44 19.63 12.66
N ILE A 241 1.19 19.70 13.96
CA ILE A 241 1.56 18.67 14.93
C ILE A 241 0.31 18.33 15.73
N LEU A 242 -0.03 17.04 15.74
CA LEU A 242 -1.22 16.53 16.40
C LEU A 242 -0.83 15.50 17.47
N HIS A 243 -1.71 15.37 18.44
CA HIS A 243 -1.67 14.32 19.44
C HIS A 243 -2.98 13.55 19.41
N THR A 244 -2.92 12.26 19.11
CA THR A 244 -4.05 11.36 19.09
C THR A 244 -3.99 10.41 20.27
N LEU A 245 -5.07 10.33 21.02
CA LEU A 245 -5.29 9.33 22.06
C LEU A 245 -5.90 8.10 21.44
N ASN A 246 -5.39 6.93 21.81
CA ASN A 246 -5.87 5.63 21.34
C ASN A 246 -5.63 4.56 22.39
N ASP A 247 -6.69 4.20 23.11
CA ASP A 247 -6.67 3.16 24.13
C ASP A 247 -7.16 1.79 23.60
N ASN A 248 -7.41 1.68 22.30
CA ASN A 248 -7.82 0.42 21.68
C ASN A 248 -6.74 -0.66 21.87
N LEU A 249 -7.19 -1.89 22.19
CA LEU A 249 -6.28 -3.03 22.37
C LEU A 249 -5.64 -3.49 21.04
N ALA A 250 -6.31 -3.26 19.92
CA ALA A 250 -5.77 -3.56 18.60
C ALA A 250 -4.64 -2.59 18.21
N ASP A 251 -3.65 -3.12 17.50
CA ASP A 251 -2.52 -2.33 16.97
C ASP A 251 -2.91 -1.64 15.66
N VAL A 252 -3.83 -0.70 15.78
CA VAL A 252 -4.33 0.10 14.67
C VAL A 252 -4.24 1.58 15.00
N VAL A 253 -3.92 2.39 14.00
CA VAL A 253 -3.94 3.85 14.14
C VAL A 253 -5.40 4.31 14.00
N GLN A 254 -6.09 4.33 15.12
CA GLN A 254 -7.43 4.89 15.28
C GLN A 254 -7.39 6.07 16.24
N SER A 255 -8.43 6.89 16.23
CA SER A 255 -8.55 8.06 17.08
C SER A 255 -9.75 7.91 17.98
N ASP A 256 -9.51 7.91 19.30
CA ASP A 256 -10.56 8.17 20.29
C ASP A 256 -10.75 9.69 20.45
N GLU A 257 -9.62 10.43 20.46
CA GLU A 257 -9.57 11.89 20.47
C GLU A 257 -8.30 12.37 19.76
N THR A 258 -8.39 13.43 18.95
CA THR A 258 -7.23 14.07 18.32
C THR A 258 -7.22 15.57 18.61
N LYS A 259 -6.12 16.04 19.16
CA LYS A 259 -5.86 17.46 19.47
C LYS A 259 -4.78 18.01 18.55
N THR A 260 -5.01 19.18 17.98
CA THR A 260 -3.99 19.94 17.27
C THR A 260 -3.13 20.70 18.27
N LEU A 261 -1.83 20.38 18.35
CA LEU A 261 -0.87 21.02 19.23
C LEU A 261 -0.22 22.24 18.59
N TYR A 262 -0.05 22.22 17.26
CA TYR A 262 0.54 23.29 16.48
C TYR A 262 -0.05 23.33 15.09
N GLY A 263 -0.25 24.54 14.55
CA GLY A 263 -0.66 24.78 13.18
C GLY A 263 -2.03 24.25 12.84
N GLN A 264 -2.14 23.41 11.81
CA GLN A 264 -3.39 22.89 11.27
C GLN A 264 -3.38 21.35 11.25
N ASP A 265 -4.57 20.74 11.12
CA ASP A 265 -4.78 19.29 11.10
C ASP A 265 -4.78 18.71 9.68
N TYR A 266 -4.31 19.44 8.69
CA TYR A 266 -4.27 19.02 7.29
C TYR A 266 -3.13 19.69 6.53
N PHE A 267 -2.86 19.19 5.32
CA PHE A 267 -2.12 19.87 4.26
C PHE A 267 -2.80 19.62 2.93
N TYR A 268 -2.31 20.27 1.88
CA TYR A 268 -2.76 20.00 0.52
C TYR A 268 -1.70 19.22 -0.25
N GLU A 269 -2.15 18.15 -0.91
CA GLU A 269 -1.37 17.46 -1.93
C GLU A 269 -1.96 17.72 -3.30
N TYR A 270 -1.13 17.61 -4.33
CA TYR A 270 -1.53 17.86 -5.70
C TYR A 270 -1.25 16.65 -6.57
N LEU A 271 -2.27 16.25 -7.35
CA LEU A 271 -2.14 15.32 -8.47
C LEU A 271 -2.40 16.15 -9.74
N TYR A 272 -1.38 16.30 -10.57
CA TYR A 272 -1.39 17.28 -11.66
C TYR A 272 -1.77 18.68 -11.14
N ASN A 273 -2.88 19.22 -11.63
CA ASN A 273 -3.39 20.55 -11.23
C ASN A 273 -4.53 20.46 -10.21
N MET A 274 -4.88 19.27 -9.75
CA MET A 274 -5.97 19.07 -8.78
C MET A 274 -5.43 19.05 -7.37
N ARG A 275 -6.12 19.77 -6.48
CA ARG A 275 -5.77 19.90 -5.07
C ARG A 275 -6.61 18.97 -4.22
N PHE A 276 -5.94 18.24 -3.32
CA PHE A 276 -6.59 17.33 -2.37
C PHE A 276 -6.24 17.71 -0.94
N LYS A 277 -7.25 17.90 -0.10
CA LYS A 277 -7.06 18.12 1.33
C LYS A 277 -6.78 16.79 2.02
N ILE A 278 -5.63 16.69 2.67
CA ILE A 278 -5.12 15.48 3.33
C ILE A 278 -5.10 15.71 4.84
N SER A 279 -5.88 14.92 5.59
CA SER A 279 -5.86 14.85 7.05
C SER A 279 -5.00 13.66 7.55
N PRO A 280 -4.72 13.53 8.85
CA PRO A 280 -3.91 12.42 9.38
C PRO A 280 -4.43 11.04 8.99
N PHE A 281 -5.75 10.87 8.98
CA PHE A 281 -6.42 9.58 8.81
C PHE A 281 -6.99 9.34 7.40
N SER A 282 -7.12 10.40 6.57
CA SER A 282 -7.65 10.24 5.22
C SER A 282 -6.79 9.29 4.38
N PHE A 283 -7.47 8.45 3.58
CA PHE A 283 -6.77 7.66 2.58
C PHE A 283 -6.28 8.57 1.44
N PHE A 284 -5.06 8.39 1.06
CA PHE A 284 -4.45 8.95 -0.15
C PHE A 284 -3.29 8.06 -0.56
N GLN A 285 -3.03 7.92 -1.85
CA GLN A 285 -1.94 7.10 -2.36
C GLN A 285 -0.60 7.53 -1.76
N THR A 286 0.15 6.57 -1.22
CA THR A 286 1.37 6.88 -0.46
C THR A 286 2.62 7.14 -1.32
N ASN A 287 2.46 7.14 -2.63
CA ASN A 287 3.42 7.60 -3.63
C ASN A 287 2.68 8.50 -4.62
N THR A 288 2.76 9.81 -4.44
CA THR A 288 2.04 10.81 -5.25
C THR A 288 2.43 10.73 -6.74
N LEU A 289 3.73 10.66 -7.04
CA LEU A 289 4.21 10.62 -8.43
C LEU A 289 3.89 9.27 -9.10
N GLY A 290 3.98 8.17 -8.34
CA GLY A 290 3.54 6.86 -8.83
C GLY A 290 2.03 6.81 -9.08
N ALA A 291 1.22 7.51 -8.26
CA ALA A 291 -0.21 7.62 -8.45
C ALA A 291 -0.57 8.38 -9.74
N GLU A 292 0.17 9.42 -10.09
CA GLU A 292 0.01 10.09 -11.38
C GLU A 292 0.20 9.09 -12.54
N VAL A 293 1.26 8.27 -12.51
CA VAL A 293 1.49 7.21 -13.51
C VAL A 293 0.35 6.18 -13.53
N LEU A 294 -0.13 5.74 -12.37
CA LEU A 294 -1.24 4.79 -12.28
C LEU A 294 -2.51 5.36 -12.90
N TYR A 295 -2.84 6.60 -12.57
CA TYR A 295 -4.06 7.24 -13.04
C TYR A 295 -4.00 7.61 -14.53
N ASP A 296 -2.82 7.88 -15.08
CA ASP A 296 -2.63 8.01 -16.53
C ASP A 296 -3.02 6.71 -17.25
N GLN A 297 -2.61 5.54 -16.70
CA GLN A 297 -2.98 4.25 -17.29
C GLN A 297 -4.48 3.96 -17.16
N VAL A 298 -5.08 4.31 -16.02
CA VAL A 298 -6.54 4.19 -15.84
C VAL A 298 -7.26 5.07 -16.87
N ARG A 299 -6.83 6.32 -17.02
CA ARG A 299 -7.42 7.28 -17.97
C ARG A 299 -7.24 6.83 -19.43
N GLU A 300 -6.07 6.31 -19.77
CA GLU A 300 -5.80 5.74 -21.10
C GLU A 300 -6.73 4.56 -21.41
N TYR A 301 -6.96 3.68 -20.42
CA TYR A 301 -7.83 2.51 -20.60
C TYR A 301 -9.32 2.87 -20.61
N VAL A 302 -9.70 3.90 -19.90
CA VAL A 302 -11.07 4.46 -19.96
C VAL A 302 -11.34 5.10 -21.33
N GLY A 303 -10.31 5.69 -21.97
CA GLY A 303 -10.37 6.24 -23.32
C GLY A 303 -11.25 7.49 -23.44
N GLU A 304 -11.87 7.68 -24.61
CA GLU A 304 -12.73 8.83 -24.89
C GLU A 304 -14.07 8.71 -24.17
N THR A 305 -14.36 9.66 -23.28
CA THR A 305 -15.53 9.62 -22.39
C THR A 305 -16.36 10.91 -22.35
N LYS A 306 -16.11 11.84 -23.28
CA LYS A 306 -16.68 13.19 -23.24
C LYS A 306 -18.22 13.23 -23.09
N ASP A 307 -18.90 12.25 -23.64
CA ASP A 307 -20.37 12.14 -23.58
C ASP A 307 -20.81 10.95 -22.69
N LYS A 308 -19.92 10.33 -21.93
CA LYS A 308 -20.17 9.08 -21.18
C LYS A 308 -20.41 9.35 -19.71
N LEU A 309 -21.27 8.51 -19.13
CA LEU A 309 -21.46 8.35 -17.69
C LEU A 309 -20.47 7.30 -17.17
N VAL A 310 -19.60 7.69 -16.25
CA VAL A 310 -18.60 6.82 -15.62
C VAL A 310 -18.98 6.57 -14.18
N TYR A 311 -18.97 5.30 -13.75
CA TYR A 311 -19.05 4.96 -12.32
C TYR A 311 -17.67 4.53 -11.81
N ASP A 312 -17.24 5.12 -10.68
CA ASP A 312 -16.04 4.79 -9.95
C ASP A 312 -16.45 4.10 -8.65
N LEU A 313 -16.39 2.78 -8.63
CA LEU A 313 -16.79 1.96 -7.48
C LEU A 313 -15.58 1.70 -6.58
N TYR A 314 -15.76 1.89 -5.28
CA TYR A 314 -14.69 1.93 -4.27
C TYR A 314 -13.83 3.20 -4.39
N THR A 315 -14.48 4.35 -4.65
CA THR A 315 -13.83 5.61 -5.06
C THR A 315 -12.90 6.22 -3.99
N GLY A 316 -13.00 5.78 -2.72
CA GLY A 316 -12.24 6.37 -1.61
C GLY A 316 -12.51 7.87 -1.47
N THR A 317 -11.46 8.68 -1.48
CA THR A 317 -11.56 10.16 -1.46
C THR A 317 -11.83 10.79 -2.84
N GLY A 318 -12.30 9.98 -3.80
CA GLY A 318 -12.73 10.43 -5.12
C GLY A 318 -11.59 10.78 -6.06
N THR A 319 -10.39 10.24 -5.86
CA THR A 319 -9.21 10.63 -6.65
C THR A 319 -9.36 10.24 -8.12
N ILE A 320 -9.72 8.96 -8.40
CA ILE A 320 -9.92 8.48 -9.79
C ILE A 320 -11.11 9.19 -10.41
N ALA A 321 -12.25 9.30 -9.69
CA ALA A 321 -13.43 10.00 -10.17
C ALA A 321 -13.11 11.44 -10.61
N GLN A 322 -12.38 12.18 -9.79
CA GLN A 322 -11.99 13.55 -10.11
C GLN A 322 -11.00 13.63 -11.28
N MET A 323 -10.08 12.67 -11.40
CA MET A 323 -9.15 12.59 -12.52
C MET A 323 -9.87 12.32 -13.87
N LEU A 324 -11.00 11.62 -13.83
CA LEU A 324 -11.82 11.33 -15.02
C LEU A 324 -12.84 12.44 -15.35
N ALA A 325 -13.23 13.24 -14.38
CA ALA A 325 -14.26 14.27 -14.55
C ALA A 325 -14.01 15.26 -15.71
N PRO A 326 -12.76 15.74 -15.95
CA PRO A 326 -12.51 16.66 -17.07
C PRO A 326 -12.75 16.06 -18.46
N VAL A 327 -12.81 14.74 -18.57
CA VAL A 327 -12.96 14.02 -19.85
C VAL A 327 -14.28 13.22 -19.93
N ALA A 328 -15.12 13.25 -18.90
CA ALA A 328 -16.42 12.57 -18.84
C ALA A 328 -17.59 13.56 -18.82
N SER A 329 -18.79 13.14 -19.25
CA SER A 329 -19.98 13.96 -19.09
C SER A 329 -20.41 14.02 -17.62
N LYS A 330 -20.33 12.88 -16.93
CA LYS A 330 -20.60 12.76 -15.49
C LYS A 330 -19.82 11.60 -14.89
N VAL A 331 -19.33 11.79 -13.68
CA VAL A 331 -18.71 10.72 -12.89
C VAL A 331 -19.46 10.54 -11.58
N VAL A 332 -19.80 9.30 -11.23
CA VAL A 332 -20.43 8.94 -9.95
C VAL A 332 -19.51 8.02 -9.17
N GLY A 333 -19.01 8.51 -8.04
CA GLY A 333 -18.17 7.74 -7.11
C GLY A 333 -19.01 7.09 -6.01
N VAL A 334 -18.73 5.82 -5.68
CA VAL A 334 -19.38 5.08 -4.59
C VAL A 334 -18.33 4.61 -3.58
N GLU A 335 -18.52 4.94 -2.32
CA GLU A 335 -17.60 4.59 -1.22
C GLU A 335 -18.39 4.30 0.06
N ILE A 336 -17.95 3.30 0.83
CA ILE A 336 -18.62 2.89 2.07
C ILE A 336 -18.31 3.81 3.25
N VAL A 337 -17.13 4.44 3.24
CA VAL A 337 -16.67 5.33 4.32
C VAL A 337 -17.22 6.73 4.11
N GLU A 338 -18.20 7.13 4.92
CA GLU A 338 -18.89 8.41 4.79
C GLU A 338 -17.96 9.62 4.85
N GLU A 339 -16.95 9.59 5.73
CA GLU A 339 -15.94 10.64 5.85
C GLU A 339 -15.09 10.80 4.57
N ALA A 340 -14.80 9.69 3.87
CA ALA A 340 -14.11 9.72 2.59
C ALA A 340 -14.98 10.35 1.50
N VAL A 341 -16.29 10.04 1.51
CA VAL A 341 -17.26 10.64 0.59
C VAL A 341 -17.38 12.16 0.79
N GLU A 342 -17.46 12.61 2.03
CA GLU A 342 -17.51 14.04 2.34
C GLU A 342 -16.20 14.76 1.93
N ALA A 343 -15.04 14.10 2.11
CA ALA A 343 -13.77 14.61 1.61
C ALA A 343 -13.76 14.67 0.07
N ALA A 344 -14.29 13.64 -0.60
CA ALA A 344 -14.39 13.62 -2.07
C ALA A 344 -15.27 14.76 -2.62
N LYS A 345 -16.44 14.99 -2.03
CA LYS A 345 -17.34 16.10 -2.39
C LYS A 345 -16.64 17.45 -2.24
N LYS A 346 -15.97 17.67 -1.10
CA LYS A 346 -15.26 18.90 -0.83
C LYS A 346 -14.10 19.11 -1.80
N ASN A 347 -13.30 18.09 -2.06
CA ASN A 347 -12.21 18.16 -3.03
C ASN A 347 -12.73 18.46 -4.45
N ALA A 348 -13.86 17.89 -4.86
CA ALA A 348 -14.47 18.16 -6.17
C ALA A 348 -14.92 19.64 -6.30
N VAL A 349 -15.53 20.20 -5.25
CA VAL A 349 -15.88 21.62 -5.19
C VAL A 349 -14.62 22.50 -5.28
N ASP A 350 -13.59 22.18 -4.50
CA ASP A 350 -12.31 22.90 -4.48
C ASP A 350 -11.58 22.85 -5.84
N ASN A 351 -11.83 21.80 -6.63
CA ASN A 351 -11.29 21.59 -7.97
C ASN A 351 -12.23 22.02 -9.10
N HIS A 352 -13.38 22.65 -8.79
CA HIS A 352 -14.38 23.13 -9.75
C HIS A 352 -14.92 22.03 -10.68
N LEU A 353 -15.17 20.83 -10.12
CA LEU A 353 -15.66 19.65 -10.85
C LEU A 353 -17.16 19.45 -10.55
N ASP A 354 -18.03 20.19 -11.25
CA ASP A 354 -19.48 20.17 -11.04
C ASP A 354 -20.14 18.87 -11.56
N ASN A 355 -19.42 18.07 -12.36
CA ASN A 355 -19.90 16.82 -12.94
C ASN A 355 -19.50 15.57 -12.11
N CYS A 356 -18.97 15.75 -10.91
CA CYS A 356 -18.74 14.66 -9.94
C CYS A 356 -19.88 14.57 -8.95
N GLU A 357 -20.40 13.35 -8.77
CA GLU A 357 -21.34 12.99 -7.70
C GLU A 357 -20.75 11.89 -6.84
N PHE A 358 -20.91 11.98 -5.51
CA PHE A 358 -20.38 10.97 -4.59
C PHE A 358 -21.47 10.44 -3.67
N ILE A 359 -21.60 9.11 -3.58
CA ILE A 359 -22.62 8.37 -2.84
C ILE A 359 -21.95 7.58 -1.72
N ALA A 360 -22.37 7.85 -0.48
CA ALA A 360 -21.94 7.04 0.67
C ALA A 360 -22.77 5.76 0.75
N GLY A 361 -22.08 4.63 0.78
CA GLY A 361 -22.73 3.34 0.97
C GLY A 361 -21.93 2.15 0.47
N ASP A 362 -22.30 0.99 0.97
CA ASP A 362 -21.74 -0.29 0.51
C ASP A 362 -22.09 -0.53 -0.96
N VAL A 363 -21.09 -0.71 -1.82
CA VAL A 363 -21.26 -1.02 -3.25
C VAL A 363 -22.28 -2.14 -3.44
N LEU A 364 -22.27 -3.16 -2.60
CA LEU A 364 -23.22 -4.28 -2.63
C LEU A 364 -24.70 -3.82 -2.53
N LYS A 365 -24.97 -2.71 -1.86
CA LYS A 365 -26.31 -2.16 -1.65
C LYS A 365 -26.65 -1.03 -2.60
N VAL A 366 -25.69 -0.12 -2.81
CA VAL A 366 -25.85 1.08 -3.64
C VAL A 366 -26.12 0.71 -5.09
N VAL A 367 -25.43 -0.31 -5.60
CA VAL A 367 -25.56 -0.79 -6.98
C VAL A 367 -27.02 -1.14 -7.36
N ASP A 368 -27.83 -1.63 -6.43
CA ASP A 368 -29.24 -1.96 -6.70
C ASP A 368 -30.12 -0.72 -6.88
N ASN A 369 -29.67 0.43 -6.39
CA ASN A 369 -30.45 1.69 -6.38
C ASN A 369 -29.98 2.67 -7.47
N LEU A 370 -28.91 2.34 -8.20
CA LEU A 370 -28.41 3.16 -9.30
C LEU A 370 -29.38 3.01 -10.50
N THR A 371 -30.05 4.10 -10.83
CA THR A 371 -31.12 4.10 -11.84
C THR A 371 -30.62 4.18 -13.29
N GLN A 372 -29.40 4.65 -13.47
CA GLN A 372 -28.79 4.82 -14.79
C GLN A 372 -27.72 3.75 -14.99
N LYS A 373 -27.73 3.09 -16.15
CA LYS A 373 -26.64 2.23 -16.56
C LYS A 373 -25.44 3.09 -16.95
N PRO A 374 -24.24 2.88 -16.37
CA PRO A 374 -23.05 3.59 -16.80
C PRO A 374 -22.58 3.09 -18.16
N ASP A 375 -21.87 3.95 -18.88
CA ASP A 375 -21.19 3.55 -20.11
C ASP A 375 -19.89 2.82 -19.79
N ILE A 376 -19.20 3.23 -18.72
CA ILE A 376 -17.95 2.65 -18.23
C ILE A 376 -17.98 2.49 -16.72
N LEU A 377 -17.42 1.39 -16.23
CA LEU A 377 -17.13 1.16 -14.82
C LEU A 377 -15.63 1.23 -14.56
N VAL A 378 -15.24 1.93 -13.51
CA VAL A 378 -13.91 1.84 -12.92
C VAL A 378 -14.04 1.17 -11.55
N LEU A 379 -13.17 0.22 -11.29
CA LEU A 379 -13.20 -0.63 -10.10
C LEU A 379 -11.81 -0.57 -9.44
N ASP A 380 -11.73 -0.03 -8.22
CA ASP A 380 -10.50 -0.02 -7.40
C ASP A 380 -10.78 -0.64 -6.01
N PRO A 381 -11.10 -1.94 -5.95
CA PRO A 381 -11.51 -2.59 -4.71
C PRO A 381 -10.35 -2.79 -3.74
N PRO A 382 -10.63 -3.09 -2.44
CA PRO A 382 -9.62 -3.40 -1.46
C PRO A 382 -8.80 -4.65 -1.82
N ARG A 383 -7.68 -4.86 -1.10
CA ARG A 383 -6.72 -5.97 -1.31
C ARG A 383 -7.34 -7.36 -1.48
N ASP A 384 -8.48 -7.61 -0.85
CA ASP A 384 -9.15 -8.90 -0.95
C ASP A 384 -9.98 -9.06 -2.23
N GLY A 385 -9.99 -8.05 -3.10
CA GLY A 385 -10.78 -8.01 -4.31
C GLY A 385 -12.26 -7.71 -4.04
N ILE A 386 -13.09 -7.93 -5.05
CA ILE A 386 -14.52 -7.64 -4.96
C ILE A 386 -15.23 -8.77 -4.21
N HIS A 387 -16.12 -8.40 -3.29
CA HIS A 387 -16.96 -9.38 -2.60
C HIS A 387 -17.82 -10.18 -3.62
N PRO A 388 -17.90 -11.52 -3.56
CA PRO A 388 -18.55 -12.33 -4.60
C PRO A 388 -20.00 -11.94 -4.93
N LYS A 389 -20.77 -11.46 -3.95
CA LYS A 389 -22.14 -10.97 -4.19
C LYS A 389 -22.14 -9.62 -4.91
N ALA A 390 -21.20 -8.71 -4.58
CA ALA A 390 -21.06 -7.43 -5.26
C ALA A 390 -20.59 -7.62 -6.71
N LEU A 391 -19.64 -8.53 -6.92
CA LEU A 391 -19.12 -8.86 -8.25
C LEU A 391 -20.24 -9.30 -9.21
N ARG A 392 -21.15 -10.17 -8.76
CA ARG A 392 -22.31 -10.58 -9.56
C ARG A 392 -23.24 -9.42 -9.91
N LYS A 393 -23.47 -8.50 -8.97
CA LYS A 393 -24.30 -7.31 -9.22
C LYS A 393 -23.65 -6.36 -10.21
N ILE A 394 -22.34 -6.14 -10.10
CA ILE A 394 -21.54 -5.31 -11.02
C ILE A 394 -21.64 -5.90 -12.44
N ILE A 395 -21.50 -7.22 -12.57
CA ILE A 395 -21.66 -7.92 -13.88
C ILE A 395 -23.06 -7.71 -14.46
N ASN A 396 -24.09 -7.69 -13.63
CA ASN A 396 -25.48 -7.51 -14.05
C ASN A 396 -25.78 -6.11 -14.61
N PHE A 397 -24.92 -5.10 -14.42
CA PHE A 397 -25.03 -3.84 -15.14
C PHE A 397 -24.88 -4.02 -16.66
N ASN A 398 -24.28 -5.12 -17.08
CA ASN A 398 -24.07 -5.40 -18.50
C ASN A 398 -23.32 -4.28 -19.24
N VAL A 399 -22.38 -3.63 -18.59
CA VAL A 399 -21.54 -2.58 -19.16
C VAL A 399 -20.58 -3.23 -20.16
N ASP A 400 -20.33 -2.58 -21.28
CA ASP A 400 -19.48 -3.16 -22.32
C ASP A 400 -17.99 -3.10 -21.96
N GLU A 401 -17.58 -2.07 -21.23
CA GLU A 401 -16.20 -1.82 -20.87
C GLU A 401 -16.06 -1.52 -19.37
N MET A 402 -15.05 -2.12 -18.73
CA MET A 402 -14.71 -1.88 -17.34
C MET A 402 -13.18 -1.79 -17.20
N VAL A 403 -12.73 -0.83 -16.40
CA VAL A 403 -11.32 -0.74 -15.98
C VAL A 403 -11.20 -1.22 -14.54
N TYR A 404 -10.39 -2.25 -14.30
CA TYR A 404 -10.14 -2.79 -12.96
C TYR A 404 -8.71 -2.48 -12.54
N VAL A 405 -8.55 -1.78 -11.43
CA VAL A 405 -7.28 -1.50 -10.76
C VAL A 405 -7.12 -2.46 -9.58
N SER A 406 -5.97 -3.06 -9.39
CA SER A 406 -5.74 -4.02 -8.30
C SER A 406 -4.34 -3.93 -7.73
N CYS A 407 -4.25 -3.67 -6.44
CA CYS A 407 -2.99 -3.71 -5.68
C CYS A 407 -2.53 -5.14 -5.29
N LYS A 408 -3.32 -6.18 -5.65
CA LYS A 408 -3.00 -7.58 -5.32
C LYS A 408 -3.37 -8.51 -6.49
N PRO A 409 -2.43 -8.82 -7.37
CA PRO A 409 -2.69 -9.63 -8.57
C PRO A 409 -3.39 -10.97 -8.30
N THR A 410 -3.16 -11.60 -7.14
CA THR A 410 -3.81 -12.88 -6.81
C THR A 410 -5.32 -12.78 -6.59
N SER A 411 -5.83 -11.67 -6.01
CA SER A 411 -7.28 -11.44 -5.91
C SER A 411 -7.87 -11.05 -7.26
N LEU A 412 -7.14 -10.27 -8.05
CA LEU A 412 -7.54 -9.93 -9.41
C LEU A 412 -7.75 -11.20 -10.26
N MET A 413 -6.79 -12.15 -10.26
CA MET A 413 -6.94 -13.40 -11.05
C MET A 413 -8.23 -14.15 -10.68
N ARG A 414 -8.57 -14.21 -9.39
CA ARG A 414 -9.81 -14.84 -8.93
C ARG A 414 -11.06 -14.12 -9.48
N ASP A 415 -11.08 -12.81 -9.42
CA ASP A 415 -12.21 -12.00 -9.86
C ASP A 415 -12.33 -12.04 -11.40
N LEU A 416 -11.21 -12.04 -12.14
CA LEU A 416 -11.19 -12.18 -13.60
C LEU A 416 -11.75 -13.50 -14.09
N LEU A 417 -11.62 -14.60 -13.35
CA LEU A 417 -12.26 -15.87 -13.70
C LEU A 417 -13.80 -15.75 -13.71
N VAL A 418 -14.35 -15.03 -12.72
CA VAL A 418 -15.80 -14.79 -12.65
C VAL A 418 -16.27 -13.87 -13.78
N PHE A 419 -15.50 -12.83 -14.11
CA PHE A 419 -15.78 -12.00 -15.29
C PHE A 419 -15.74 -12.79 -16.60
N LYS A 420 -14.74 -13.67 -16.75
CA LYS A 420 -14.62 -14.56 -17.92
C LYS A 420 -15.83 -15.47 -18.08
N GLU A 421 -16.31 -16.09 -16.99
CA GLU A 421 -17.53 -16.90 -16.97
C GLU A 421 -18.78 -16.11 -17.37
N ALA A 422 -18.79 -14.81 -17.07
CA ALA A 422 -19.86 -13.88 -17.40
C ALA A 422 -19.73 -13.27 -18.82
N GLY A 423 -18.78 -13.73 -19.62
CA GLY A 423 -18.61 -13.30 -21.01
C GLY A 423 -17.70 -12.08 -21.21
N TYR A 424 -16.94 -11.67 -20.22
CA TYR A 424 -15.93 -10.63 -20.37
C TYR A 424 -14.56 -11.24 -20.73
N GLU A 425 -13.75 -10.46 -21.44
CA GLU A 425 -12.36 -10.78 -21.70
C GLU A 425 -11.44 -9.60 -21.36
N VAL A 426 -10.22 -9.89 -20.96
CA VAL A 426 -9.18 -8.87 -20.77
C VAL A 426 -8.67 -8.46 -22.16
N LYS A 427 -8.86 -7.20 -22.51
CA LYS A 427 -8.38 -6.61 -23.78
C LYS A 427 -7.00 -6.00 -23.63
N ARG A 428 -6.76 -5.33 -22.51
CA ARG A 428 -5.50 -4.68 -22.22
C ARG A 428 -5.10 -4.95 -20.76
N CYS A 429 -3.83 -5.04 -20.51
CA CYS A 429 -3.27 -5.18 -19.17
C CYS A 429 -1.93 -4.46 -19.07
N CYS A 430 -1.76 -3.62 -18.07
CA CYS A 430 -0.46 -3.10 -17.70
C CYS A 430 -0.22 -3.20 -16.19
N LEU A 431 1.03 -3.06 -15.81
CA LEU A 431 1.46 -3.00 -14.42
C LEU A 431 2.02 -1.62 -14.10
N VAL A 432 1.87 -1.19 -12.84
CA VAL A 432 2.48 0.03 -12.33
C VAL A 432 3.20 -0.28 -11.03
N ASP A 433 4.48 0.03 -10.95
CA ASP A 433 5.24 -0.09 -9.72
C ASP A 433 5.09 1.15 -8.85
N MET A 434 4.06 1.16 -8.02
CA MET A 434 3.83 2.21 -7.02
C MET A 434 4.82 2.18 -5.87
N PHE A 435 5.48 1.04 -5.62
CA PHE A 435 6.25 0.78 -4.41
C PHE A 435 7.61 0.15 -4.69
N PRO A 436 8.57 0.91 -5.26
CA PRO A 436 9.94 0.46 -5.46
C PRO A 436 10.56 -0.17 -4.21
N GLY A 437 11.35 -1.20 -4.39
CA GLY A 437 11.99 -1.96 -3.30
C GLY A 437 11.08 -2.93 -2.56
N THR A 438 9.75 -2.93 -2.83
CA THR A 438 8.77 -3.81 -2.19
C THR A 438 8.24 -4.88 -3.15
N VAL A 439 7.43 -5.80 -2.64
CA VAL A 439 6.78 -6.87 -3.44
C VAL A 439 5.51 -6.42 -4.14
N HIS A 440 5.03 -5.22 -3.86
CA HIS A 440 3.75 -4.73 -4.35
C HIS A 440 3.85 -4.26 -5.79
N VAL A 441 2.78 -4.49 -6.54
CA VAL A 441 2.59 -4.01 -7.92
C VAL A 441 1.10 -3.79 -8.14
N GLU A 442 0.76 -2.67 -8.75
CA GLU A 442 -0.59 -2.40 -9.22
C GLU A 442 -0.79 -3.03 -10.59
N THR A 443 -1.97 -3.55 -10.82
CA THR A 443 -2.36 -4.14 -12.12
C THR A 443 -3.60 -3.43 -12.61
N VAL A 444 -3.53 -2.85 -13.81
CA VAL A 444 -4.67 -2.21 -14.48
C VAL A 444 -5.09 -3.08 -15.64
N VAL A 445 -6.35 -3.47 -15.70
CA VAL A 445 -6.91 -4.24 -16.81
C VAL A 445 -8.12 -3.56 -17.40
N LEU A 446 -8.21 -3.57 -18.72
CA LEU A 446 -9.43 -3.25 -19.47
C LEU A 446 -10.18 -4.54 -19.77
N LEU A 447 -11.37 -4.64 -19.23
CA LEU A 447 -12.33 -5.71 -19.50
C LEU A 447 -13.31 -5.26 -20.56
N GLN A 448 -13.53 -6.07 -21.55
CA GLN A 448 -14.56 -5.84 -22.57
C GLN A 448 -15.51 -7.04 -22.65
N ARG A 449 -16.79 -6.76 -22.78
CA ARG A 449 -17.81 -7.78 -22.97
C ARG A 449 -17.70 -8.34 -24.40
N LYS A 450 -17.73 -9.67 -24.52
CA LYS A 450 -17.79 -10.32 -25.83
C LYS A 450 -19.13 -10.01 -26.48
N ASN A 451 -19.10 -9.44 -27.67
CA ASN A 451 -20.30 -9.39 -28.51
C ASN A 451 -20.71 -10.84 -28.81
N MET A 452 -21.89 -11.24 -28.37
CA MET A 452 -22.48 -12.50 -28.73
C MET A 452 -22.93 -12.47 -30.18
#